data_0fb84d9c4cba1c4550187e54111a4764
#
_entry.id   0fb84d9c4cba1c4550187e54111a4764
#
_cell.length_a   1.000
_cell.length_b   1.000
_cell.length_c   1.000
_cell.angle_alpha   90.00
_cell.angle_beta   90.00
_cell.angle_gamma   90.00
#
_symmetry.space_group_name_H-M   'P 1'
#
loop_
_entity.id
_entity.type
_entity.pdbx_description
1 polymer ?
#
loop_
_entity_poly.entity_id
_entity_poly.type
_entity_poly.pdbx_seq_one_letter_code
_entity_poly.pdbx_strand_id
1 'polypeptide(L)'
;MTRHPSNYVTGFTKRVFFSHFIQFRWYDHVGDLQRIKDDMYRELTAWKAKYPEKLLMVTEYGADTISGFHSLPSSIWTEDYQWALMEQTNEAFDQFANQTQGWVGEMIWNFADFMTQQQINRAVGNKKGIFTRQRQPKASAYMLRKRYWKLASLADEQ
;
A
#
# COMPACT_ATOMS: atom_id res chain seq x y z
N MET A 1 -27.92 -2.71 38.00
CA MET A 1 -28.07 -2.91 36.55
C MET A 1 -26.72 -2.72 35.90
N THR A 2 -26.00 -3.79 35.75
CA THR A 2 -24.64 -3.81 35.19
C THR A 2 -24.74 -4.01 33.69
N ARG A 3 -24.32 -3.01 32.91
CA ARG A 3 -24.24 -3.13 31.45
C ARG A 3 -23.00 -3.97 31.07
N HIS A 4 -23.25 -5.09 30.44
CA HIS A 4 -22.21 -5.98 29.90
C HIS A 4 -21.48 -5.33 28.69
N PRO A 5 -20.13 -5.37 28.62
CA PRO A 5 -19.36 -4.75 27.52
C PRO A 5 -19.24 -5.60 26.26
N SER A 6 -20.09 -6.61 26.04
CA SER A 6 -19.90 -7.62 24.98
C SER A 6 -20.44 -7.25 23.58
N ASN A 7 -21.10 -6.08 23.41
CA ASN A 7 -21.78 -5.77 22.14
C ASN A 7 -20.98 -4.93 21.14
N TYR A 8 -19.80 -4.44 21.50
CA TYR A 8 -19.01 -3.59 20.59
C TYR A 8 -18.04 -4.34 19.67
N VAL A 9 -17.65 -5.57 20.02
CA VAL A 9 -16.65 -6.34 19.26
C VAL A 9 -17.26 -7.14 18.11
N THR A 10 -18.51 -7.55 18.20
CA THR A 10 -19.19 -8.40 17.19
C THR A 10 -19.65 -7.64 15.95
N GLY A 11 -19.79 -6.29 16.02
CA GLY A 11 -20.18 -5.46 14.88
C GLY A 11 -19.02 -5.13 13.92
N PHE A 12 -17.79 -5.10 14.44
CA PHE A 12 -16.61 -4.70 13.67
C PHE A 12 -16.14 -5.79 12.70
N THR A 13 -16.21 -7.05 13.11
CA THR A 13 -15.75 -8.20 12.32
C THR A 13 -16.60 -8.48 11.08
N LYS A 14 -17.83 -8.02 11.00
CA LYS A 14 -18.70 -8.23 9.83
C LYS A 14 -18.59 -7.15 8.75
N ARG A 15 -17.94 -6.01 9.02
CA ARG A 15 -17.91 -4.86 8.12
C ARG A 15 -16.57 -4.59 7.45
N VAL A 16 -15.47 -5.13 7.96
CA VAL A 16 -14.14 -4.87 7.39
C VAL A 16 -13.78 -6.00 6.44
N PHE A 17 -13.50 -5.65 5.20
CA PHE A 17 -12.92 -6.55 4.22
C PHE A 17 -11.46 -6.14 3.97
N PHE A 18 -10.54 -7.02 4.32
CA PHE A 18 -9.13 -6.82 4.05
C PHE A 18 -8.82 -7.33 2.65
N SER A 19 -8.51 -6.43 1.73
CA SER A 19 -7.91 -6.82 0.46
C SER A 19 -6.46 -7.23 0.69
N HIS A 20 -6.23 -8.52 0.80
CA HIS A 20 -4.92 -9.08 1.18
C HIS A 20 -3.89 -9.10 0.04
N PHE A 21 -4.24 -8.78 -1.20
CA PHE A 21 -3.38 -9.06 -2.35
C PHE A 21 -3.34 -7.93 -3.39
N ILE A 22 -2.65 -6.83 -3.10
CA ILE A 22 -2.23 -5.90 -4.16
C ILE A 22 -0.71 -6.01 -4.43
N GLN A 23 -0.14 -7.20 -4.25
CA GLN A 23 1.20 -7.51 -4.74
C GLN A 23 1.24 -7.79 -6.26
N PHE A 24 0.07 -7.90 -6.92
CA PHE A 24 -0.04 -8.26 -8.33
C PHE A 24 0.76 -7.34 -9.27
N ARG A 25 0.92 -6.07 -8.91
CA ARG A 25 1.55 -5.08 -9.79
C ARG A 25 3.08 -5.15 -9.84
N TRP A 26 3.70 -5.77 -8.83
CA TRP A 26 5.12 -6.03 -8.87
C TRP A 26 5.46 -7.25 -9.75
N TYR A 27 4.55 -8.21 -9.87
CA TYR A 27 4.79 -9.46 -10.61
C TYR A 27 4.14 -9.47 -11.99
N ASP A 28 3.04 -8.73 -12.19
CA ASP A 28 2.33 -8.59 -13.46
C ASP A 28 2.60 -7.20 -14.05
N HIS A 29 2.91 -7.11 -15.32
CA HIS A 29 3.22 -5.85 -16.03
C HIS A 29 4.37 -5.05 -15.40
N VAL A 30 5.41 -5.74 -14.99
CA VAL A 30 6.60 -5.15 -14.35
C VAL A 30 7.17 -4.03 -15.23
N GLY A 31 7.35 -2.83 -14.63
CA GLY A 31 7.89 -1.66 -15.33
C GLY A 31 6.88 -0.74 -16.00
N ASP A 32 5.60 -1.14 -16.13
CA ASP A 32 4.54 -0.28 -16.71
C ASP A 32 3.87 0.59 -15.64
N LEU A 33 4.51 1.70 -15.31
CA LEU A 33 4.04 2.66 -14.31
C LEU A 33 2.71 3.32 -14.72
N GLN A 34 2.45 3.47 -16.03
CA GLN A 34 1.25 4.15 -16.53
C GLN A 34 -0.04 3.44 -16.18
N ARG A 35 0.02 2.11 -16.05
CA ARG A 35 -1.16 1.29 -15.74
C ARG A 35 -1.44 1.14 -14.25
N ILE A 36 -0.49 1.43 -13.37
CA ILE A 36 -0.60 1.13 -11.95
C ILE A 36 -1.82 1.80 -11.33
N LYS A 37 -2.00 3.09 -11.59
CA LYS A 37 -3.13 3.87 -11.06
C LYS A 37 -4.48 3.31 -11.53
N ASP A 38 -4.64 3.13 -12.84
CA ASP A 38 -5.91 2.71 -13.43
C ASP A 38 -6.30 1.30 -13.00
N ASP A 39 -5.33 0.43 -12.98
CA ASP A 39 -5.52 -0.95 -12.57
C ASP A 39 -5.86 -1.06 -11.07
N MET A 40 -5.15 -0.30 -10.22
CA MET A 40 -5.44 -0.24 -8.79
C MET A 40 -6.85 0.29 -8.54
N TYR A 41 -7.21 1.40 -9.17
CA TYR A 41 -8.54 1.98 -9.05
C TYR A 41 -9.63 1.02 -9.52
N ARG A 42 -9.43 0.32 -10.64
CA ARG A 42 -10.36 -0.68 -11.19
C ARG A 42 -10.53 -1.87 -10.22
N GLU A 43 -9.45 -2.34 -9.62
CA GLU A 43 -9.51 -3.42 -8.65
C GLU A 43 -10.29 -3.03 -7.39
N LEU A 44 -10.00 -1.87 -6.80
CA LEU A 44 -10.73 -1.34 -5.66
C LEU A 44 -12.23 -1.19 -5.95
N THR A 45 -12.55 -0.67 -7.14
CA THR A 45 -13.94 -0.51 -7.60
C THR A 45 -14.64 -1.86 -7.76
N ALA A 46 -13.95 -2.86 -8.33
CA ALA A 46 -14.50 -4.21 -8.48
C ALA A 46 -14.78 -4.88 -7.11
N TRP A 47 -13.87 -4.73 -6.16
CA TRP A 47 -14.08 -5.21 -4.80
C TRP A 47 -15.26 -4.52 -4.11
N LYS A 48 -15.37 -3.20 -4.25
CA LYS A 48 -16.49 -2.45 -3.68
C LYS A 48 -17.83 -2.80 -4.32
N ALA A 49 -17.86 -3.00 -5.63
CA ALA A 49 -19.05 -3.47 -6.33
C ALA A 49 -19.50 -4.87 -5.87
N LYS A 50 -18.54 -5.77 -5.62
CA LYS A 50 -18.82 -7.11 -5.13
C LYS A 50 -19.28 -7.13 -3.67
N TYR A 51 -18.79 -6.19 -2.85
CA TYR A 51 -19.09 -6.13 -1.42
C TYR A 51 -19.46 -4.69 -0.99
N PRO A 52 -20.61 -4.16 -1.43
CA PRO A 52 -20.97 -2.76 -1.26
C PRO A 52 -21.06 -2.31 0.21
N GLU A 53 -21.46 -3.21 1.11
CA GLU A 53 -21.60 -2.92 2.54
C GLU A 53 -20.30 -3.06 3.34
N LYS A 54 -19.21 -3.50 2.71
CA LYS A 54 -17.94 -3.70 3.42
C LYS A 54 -17.07 -2.46 3.40
N LEU A 55 -16.37 -2.24 4.50
CA LEU A 55 -15.26 -1.30 4.56
C LEU A 55 -14.05 -1.91 3.85
N LEU A 56 -13.32 -1.11 3.09
CA LEU A 56 -12.18 -1.55 2.29
C LEU A 56 -10.87 -0.93 2.80
N MET A 57 -9.87 -1.78 3.02
CA MET A 57 -8.51 -1.40 3.37
C MET A 57 -7.53 -2.17 2.49
N VAL A 58 -6.48 -1.50 2.02
CA VAL A 58 -5.34 -2.15 1.39
C VAL A 58 -4.26 -2.38 2.45
N THR A 59 -3.87 -3.64 2.65
CA THR A 59 -2.92 -4.03 3.70
C THR A 59 -1.50 -4.19 3.22
N GLU A 60 -1.27 -4.27 1.90
CA GLU A 60 0.05 -4.46 1.31
C GLU A 60 0.14 -3.81 -0.06
N TYR A 61 1.08 -2.88 -0.25
CA TYR A 61 1.51 -2.37 -1.56
C TYR A 61 2.96 -1.91 -1.50
N GLY A 62 3.67 -1.96 -2.62
CA GLY A 62 5.07 -1.56 -2.73
C GLY A 62 5.85 -2.40 -3.73
N ALA A 63 7.11 -2.03 -3.97
CA ALA A 63 8.02 -2.68 -4.90
C ALA A 63 9.36 -2.98 -4.24
N ASP A 64 10.02 -4.07 -4.66
CA ASP A 64 11.39 -4.35 -4.25
C ASP A 64 12.34 -3.30 -4.84
N THR A 65 13.32 -2.85 -4.04
CA THR A 65 14.32 -1.87 -4.47
C THR A 65 15.66 -2.04 -3.76
N ILE A 66 16.73 -1.78 -4.44
CA ILE A 66 18.09 -1.78 -3.89
C ILE A 66 18.42 -0.37 -3.45
N SER A 67 18.76 -0.21 -2.16
CA SER A 67 19.10 1.10 -1.59
C SER A 67 20.29 1.73 -2.30
N GLY A 68 20.15 3.01 -2.66
CA GLY A 68 21.15 3.78 -3.40
C GLY A 68 21.17 3.49 -4.90
N PHE A 69 20.29 2.60 -5.40
CA PHE A 69 20.22 2.34 -6.83
C PHE A 69 19.17 3.23 -7.48
N HIS A 70 19.62 4.06 -8.42
CA HIS A 70 18.82 5.05 -9.14
C HIS A 70 19.00 4.93 -10.65
N SER A 71 17.98 5.24 -11.42
CA SER A 71 18.06 5.36 -12.88
C SER A 71 17.04 6.35 -13.43
N LEU A 72 17.42 7.00 -14.54
CA LEU A 72 16.53 7.88 -15.30
C LEU A 72 16.54 7.44 -16.79
N PRO A 73 15.41 6.96 -17.34
CA PRO A 73 14.13 6.74 -16.68
C PRO A 73 14.20 5.69 -15.57
N SER A 74 13.23 5.72 -14.65
CA SER A 74 13.16 4.77 -13.55
C SER A 74 13.00 3.34 -14.08
N SER A 75 13.75 2.40 -13.51
CA SER A 75 13.66 0.98 -13.83
C SER A 75 13.39 0.16 -12.57
N ILE A 76 12.89 -1.06 -12.75
CA ILE A 76 12.68 -1.99 -11.65
C ILE A 76 13.94 -2.11 -10.78
N TRP A 77 13.78 -2.34 -9.50
CA TRP A 77 14.82 -2.40 -8.46
C TRP A 77 15.44 -1.05 -8.09
N THR A 78 15.10 0.06 -8.74
CA THR A 78 15.57 1.39 -8.36
C THR A 78 14.67 2.02 -7.28
N GLU A 79 15.22 2.93 -6.48
CA GLU A 79 14.43 3.72 -5.52
C GLU A 79 13.42 4.62 -6.25
N ASP A 80 13.79 5.11 -7.43
CA ASP A 80 12.91 5.92 -8.30
C ASP A 80 11.68 5.14 -8.76
N TYR A 81 11.84 3.85 -9.08
CA TYR A 81 10.72 2.98 -9.44
C TYR A 81 9.81 2.69 -8.25
N GLN A 82 10.38 2.39 -7.08
CA GLN A 82 9.60 2.19 -5.86
C GLN A 82 8.77 3.45 -5.54
N TRP A 83 9.40 4.62 -5.62
CA TRP A 83 8.72 5.91 -5.43
C TRP A 83 7.55 6.06 -6.41
N ALA A 84 7.83 5.97 -7.71
CA ALA A 84 6.83 6.18 -8.77
C ALA A 84 5.66 5.19 -8.66
N LEU A 85 5.93 3.90 -8.39
CA LEU A 85 4.90 2.89 -8.17
C LEU A 85 4.01 3.26 -6.97
N MET A 86 4.60 3.64 -5.84
CA MET A 86 3.86 4.02 -4.65
C MET A 86 3.05 5.30 -4.87
N GLU A 87 3.59 6.30 -5.59
CA GLU A 87 2.90 7.55 -5.93
C GLU A 87 1.65 7.27 -6.78
N GLN A 88 1.79 6.49 -7.86
CA GLN A 88 0.65 6.07 -8.71
C GLN A 88 -0.41 5.29 -7.92
N THR A 89 0.03 4.42 -7.02
CA THR A 89 -0.88 3.66 -6.14
C THR A 89 -1.63 4.59 -5.19
N ASN A 90 -0.92 5.56 -4.59
CA ASN A 90 -1.50 6.54 -3.68
C ASN A 90 -2.52 7.45 -4.38
N GLU A 91 -2.27 7.84 -5.63
CA GLU A 91 -3.25 8.59 -6.44
C GLU A 91 -4.53 7.78 -6.68
N ALA A 92 -4.41 6.47 -6.92
CA ALA A 92 -5.59 5.60 -7.05
C ALA A 92 -6.38 5.52 -5.74
N PHE A 93 -5.69 5.44 -4.60
CA PHE A 93 -6.33 5.45 -3.27
C PHE A 93 -7.06 6.75 -3.00
N ASP A 94 -6.44 7.89 -3.30
CA ASP A 94 -7.05 9.21 -3.12
C ASP A 94 -8.28 9.37 -4.03
N GLN A 95 -8.18 8.94 -5.29
CA GLN A 95 -9.30 8.94 -6.23
C GLN A 95 -10.46 8.06 -5.71
N PHE A 96 -10.16 6.85 -5.24
CA PHE A 96 -11.16 5.92 -4.73
C PHE A 96 -11.81 6.45 -3.44
N ALA A 97 -11.02 6.96 -2.49
CA ALA A 97 -11.50 7.53 -1.24
C ALA A 97 -12.46 8.71 -1.45
N ASN A 98 -12.15 9.57 -2.43
CA ASN A 98 -12.99 10.73 -2.76
C ASN A 98 -14.32 10.37 -3.44
N GLN A 99 -14.40 9.22 -4.09
CA GLN A 99 -15.58 8.81 -4.88
C GLN A 99 -16.40 7.71 -4.21
N THR A 100 -15.87 7.08 -3.15
CA THR A 100 -16.46 5.87 -2.58
C THR A 100 -16.50 5.92 -1.07
N GLN A 101 -17.68 5.67 -0.48
CA GLN A 101 -17.79 5.51 0.96
C GLN A 101 -17.21 4.17 1.42
N GLY A 102 -16.63 4.16 2.63
CA GLY A 102 -16.13 2.93 3.26
C GLY A 102 -14.69 2.60 2.95
N TRP A 103 -13.91 3.53 2.41
CA TRP A 103 -12.45 3.47 2.45
C TRP A 103 -11.96 3.76 3.86
N VAL A 104 -11.11 2.88 4.43
CA VAL A 104 -10.62 3.02 5.81
C VAL A 104 -9.11 3.15 5.91
N GLY A 105 -8.37 2.88 4.84
CA GLY A 105 -6.94 3.15 4.85
C GLY A 105 -6.09 2.21 4.02
N GLU A 106 -4.79 2.42 4.17
CA GLU A 106 -3.74 1.75 3.41
C GLU A 106 -2.55 1.43 4.31
N MET A 107 -1.87 0.33 4.03
CA MET A 107 -0.61 -0.06 4.67
C MET A 107 0.39 -0.48 3.62
N ILE A 108 1.62 0.02 3.74
CA ILE A 108 2.70 -0.42 2.86
C ILE A 108 3.17 -1.83 3.20
N TRP A 109 3.67 -2.52 2.24
CA TRP A 109 4.51 -3.68 2.42
C TRP A 109 5.89 -3.40 1.81
N ASN A 110 6.93 -3.06 2.65
CA ASN A 110 6.85 -3.09 4.10
C ASN A 110 7.70 -1.96 4.73
N PHE A 111 7.77 -1.94 6.06
CA PHE A 111 8.54 -0.93 6.79
C PHE A 111 10.04 -1.01 6.50
N ALA A 112 10.65 -2.18 6.64
CA ALA A 112 12.09 -2.34 6.42
C ALA A 112 12.42 -3.67 5.76
N ASP A 113 13.50 -3.68 4.97
CA ASP A 113 14.03 -4.89 4.35
C ASP A 113 14.32 -5.98 5.38
N PHE A 114 14.05 -7.22 5.03
CA PHE A 114 14.32 -8.37 5.88
C PHE A 114 14.76 -9.61 5.09
N MET A 115 15.42 -10.53 5.77
CA MET A 115 15.85 -11.78 5.14
C MET A 115 14.67 -12.72 4.95
N THR A 116 14.67 -13.38 3.80
CA THR A 116 13.75 -14.48 3.47
C THR A 116 14.56 -15.67 2.94
N GLN A 117 13.90 -16.79 2.78
CA GLN A 117 14.47 -17.89 2.02
C GLN A 117 14.84 -17.40 0.61
N GLN A 118 16.02 -17.76 0.13
CA GLN A 118 16.49 -17.35 -1.21
C GLN A 118 15.74 -18.12 -2.28
N GLN A 119 15.22 -17.37 -3.26
CA GLN A 119 14.50 -17.90 -4.42
C GLN A 119 14.81 -17.01 -5.63
N ILE A 120 14.47 -17.48 -6.85
CA ILE A 120 14.70 -16.72 -8.10
C ILE A 120 14.08 -15.31 -8.05
N ASN A 121 12.92 -15.17 -7.45
CA ASN A 121 12.20 -13.89 -7.28
C ASN A 121 12.49 -13.19 -5.94
N ARG A 122 13.45 -13.69 -5.15
CA ARG A 122 13.80 -13.19 -3.80
C ARG A 122 15.32 -13.11 -3.64
N ALA A 123 15.97 -12.39 -4.52
CA ALA A 123 17.41 -12.15 -4.41
C ALA A 123 17.70 -11.30 -3.14
N VAL A 124 18.55 -11.83 -2.25
CA VAL A 124 19.00 -11.13 -1.02
C VAL A 124 17.86 -10.76 -0.03
N GLY A 125 16.75 -11.52 -0.02
CA GLY A 125 15.62 -11.31 0.88
C GLY A 125 14.51 -10.41 0.32
N ASN A 126 13.62 -9.93 1.18
CA ASN A 126 12.60 -8.98 0.82
C ASN A 126 13.17 -7.57 0.83
N LYS A 127 13.07 -6.88 -0.31
CA LYS A 127 13.60 -5.53 -0.53
C LYS A 127 12.51 -4.46 -0.69
N LYS A 128 11.27 -4.77 -0.31
CA LYS A 128 10.14 -3.85 -0.38
C LYS A 128 10.08 -2.82 0.75
N GLY A 129 11.00 -2.90 1.71
CA GLY A 129 11.11 -1.92 2.78
C GLY A 129 11.30 -0.50 2.27
N ILE A 130 10.65 0.47 2.93
CA ILE A 130 10.98 1.90 2.76
C ILE A 130 12.24 2.28 3.56
N PHE A 131 12.68 1.39 4.45
CA PHE A 131 13.98 1.45 5.11
C PHE A 131 14.80 0.22 4.75
N THR A 132 16.12 0.36 4.79
CA THR A 132 17.02 -0.79 4.72
C THR A 132 16.87 -1.67 5.97
N ARG A 133 17.47 -2.86 5.96
CA ARG A 133 17.53 -3.73 7.14
C ARG A 133 18.18 -3.03 8.34
N GLN A 134 19.14 -2.13 8.10
CA GLN A 134 19.82 -1.30 9.12
C GLN A 134 19.03 -0.03 9.50
N ARG A 135 17.80 0.13 8.98
CA ARG A 135 16.91 1.27 9.24
C ARG A 135 17.36 2.60 8.59
N GLN A 136 18.19 2.53 7.57
CA GLN A 136 18.50 3.71 6.76
C GLN A 136 17.31 3.99 5.81
N PRO A 137 16.83 5.23 5.70
CA PRO A 137 15.70 5.56 4.85
C PRO A 137 16.07 5.43 3.37
N LYS A 138 15.15 4.90 2.57
CA LYS A 138 15.16 4.99 1.11
C LYS A 138 14.33 6.20 0.67
N ALA A 139 14.38 6.59 -0.59
CA ALA A 139 13.63 7.75 -1.12
C ALA A 139 12.13 7.68 -0.79
N SER A 140 11.52 6.52 -0.90
CA SER A 140 10.11 6.30 -0.59
C SER A 140 9.71 6.55 0.87
N ALA A 141 10.64 6.49 1.83
CA ALA A 141 10.37 6.81 3.22
C ALA A 141 9.98 8.29 3.40
N TYR A 142 10.62 9.17 2.68
CA TYR A 142 10.33 10.62 2.72
C TYR A 142 8.99 10.94 2.06
N MET A 143 8.69 10.29 0.94
CA MET A 143 7.40 10.43 0.27
C MET A 143 6.25 9.96 1.15
N LEU A 144 6.38 8.77 1.74
CA LEU A 144 5.35 8.19 2.60
C LEU A 144 5.15 9.02 3.88
N ARG A 145 6.24 9.54 4.47
CA ARG A 145 6.15 10.48 5.60
C ARG A 145 5.28 11.69 5.24
N LYS A 146 5.54 12.33 4.09
CA LYS A 146 4.74 13.47 3.62
C LYS A 146 3.27 13.09 3.43
N ARG A 147 3.00 11.93 2.83
CA ARG A 147 1.65 11.42 2.64
C ARG A 147 0.91 11.22 3.97
N TYR A 148 1.52 10.52 4.90
CA TYR A 148 0.86 10.22 6.18
C TYR A 148 0.61 11.46 7.04
N TRP A 149 1.50 12.45 6.99
CA TRP A 149 1.23 13.75 7.62
C TRP A 149 0.05 14.47 6.97
N LYS A 150 -0.05 14.44 5.63
CA LYS A 150 -1.21 15.00 4.92
C LYS A 150 -2.51 14.29 5.31
N LEU A 151 -2.52 12.96 5.38
CA LEU A 151 -3.70 12.19 5.78
C LEU A 151 -4.09 12.46 7.24
N ALA A 152 -3.12 12.60 8.14
CA ALA A 152 -3.37 12.93 9.55
C ALA A 152 -4.01 14.32 9.69
N SER A 153 -3.48 15.34 9.00
CA SER A 153 -4.07 16.69 9.05
C SER A 153 -5.52 16.75 8.53
N LEU A 154 -5.86 15.96 7.51
CA LEU A 154 -7.24 15.86 7.02
C LEU A 154 -8.18 15.16 8.01
N ALA A 155 -7.67 14.27 8.85
CA ALA A 155 -8.45 13.62 9.89
C ALA A 155 -8.75 14.54 11.09
N ASP A 156 -7.86 15.49 11.37
CA ASP A 156 -8.03 16.48 12.44
C ASP A 156 -9.05 17.60 12.08
N GLU A 157 -9.38 17.74 10.79
CA GLU A 157 -10.35 18.73 10.29
C GLU A 157 -11.80 18.20 10.23
N GLN A 158 -12.05 16.92 10.55
CA GLN A 158 -13.37 16.28 10.54
C GLN A 158 -13.92 16.09 11.95
#